data_f17d5419d470a16cd53f20d5953e67d9
#
_entry.id   f17d5419d470a16cd53f20d5953e67d9
#
_cell.length_a   1.000
_cell.length_b   1.000
_cell.length_c   1.000
_cell.angle_alpha   90.00
_cell.angle_beta   90.00
_cell.angle_gamma   90.00
#
_symmetry.space_group_name_H-M   'P 1'
#
loop_
_entity.id
_entity.type
_entity.pdbx_description
1 polymer ?
#
loop_
_entity_poly.entity_id
_entity_poly.type
_entity_poly.pdbx_seq_one_letter_code
_entity_poly.pdbx_strand_id
1 'polypeptide(L)'
;MFRKIKIRKMTLNRALDKYLKTVSIHKKGHLQEFYRVNVIKRHPMAERYMDEITTVDIATYRDQRLAQINPRTGRQITGNTVRLELALLSSLFNIASVEWGTCRMNPVELVRKPKISSGRDRRLTSGEERRLSRYFRDKNQQLYVIFHLALETAMRQGEILTLRWEHLDLQHGVAHLPETKNGLPRDVP
;
A
#
# COMPACT_ATOMS: atom_id res chain seq x y z
N MET A 1 28.75 -11.25 -30.85
CA MET A 1 28.80 -9.77 -30.85
C MET A 1 27.63 -9.25 -30.03
N PHE A 2 27.82 -8.90 -28.74
CA PHE A 2 26.75 -8.43 -27.89
C PHE A 2 26.40 -6.99 -28.29
N ARG A 3 25.19 -6.78 -28.79
CA ARG A 3 24.66 -5.44 -29.05
C ARG A 3 24.69 -4.64 -27.75
N LYS A 4 25.49 -3.56 -27.65
CA LYS A 4 25.42 -2.61 -26.53
C LYS A 4 24.01 -2.03 -26.50
N ILE A 5 23.19 -2.43 -25.54
CA ILE A 5 21.85 -1.87 -25.31
C ILE A 5 22.07 -0.40 -24.94
N LYS A 6 21.62 0.52 -25.82
CA LYS A 6 21.69 1.96 -25.57
C LYS A 6 20.68 2.32 -24.48
N ILE A 7 21.17 2.67 -23.30
CA ILE A 7 20.32 3.08 -22.18
C ILE A 7 19.68 4.43 -22.52
N ARG A 8 18.37 4.52 -22.36
CA ARG A 8 17.62 5.78 -22.51
C ARG A 8 17.77 6.62 -21.25
N LYS A 9 18.31 7.82 -21.36
CA LYS A 9 18.46 8.73 -20.22
C LYS A 9 17.08 9.22 -19.75
N MET A 10 16.76 8.91 -18.49
CA MET A 10 15.52 9.32 -17.83
C MET A 10 15.81 9.52 -16.34
N THR A 11 15.39 10.65 -15.76
CA THR A 11 15.52 10.88 -14.32
C THR A 11 14.48 10.06 -13.56
N LEU A 12 14.78 9.73 -12.29
CA LEU A 12 13.83 9.02 -11.43
C LEU A 12 12.50 9.78 -11.29
N ASN A 13 12.54 11.11 -11.23
CA ASN A 13 11.37 11.98 -11.20
C ASN A 13 10.43 11.71 -12.39
N ARG A 14 10.97 11.74 -13.62
CA ARG A 14 10.20 11.44 -14.84
C ARG A 14 9.74 9.99 -14.91
N ALA A 15 10.56 9.06 -14.42
CA ALA A 15 10.19 7.65 -14.37
C ALA A 15 9.00 7.41 -13.41
N LEU A 16 8.99 8.08 -12.26
CA LEU A 16 7.88 8.04 -11.30
C LEU A 16 6.58 8.59 -11.90
N ASP A 17 6.64 9.70 -12.64
CA ASP A 17 5.47 10.24 -13.34
C ASP A 17 4.95 9.29 -14.41
N LYS A 18 5.84 8.70 -15.19
CA LYS A 18 5.48 7.68 -16.17
C LYS A 18 4.83 6.47 -15.53
N TYR A 19 5.41 5.99 -14.42
CA TYR A 19 4.87 4.85 -13.66
C TYR A 19 3.44 5.11 -13.16
N LEU A 20 3.17 6.29 -12.61
CA LEU A 20 1.82 6.65 -12.18
C LEU A 20 0.82 6.59 -13.33
N LYS A 21 1.20 7.10 -14.52
CA LYS A 21 0.33 7.21 -15.69
C LYS A 21 0.10 5.89 -16.40
N THR A 22 1.08 4.98 -16.40
CA THR A 22 1.04 3.78 -17.26
C THR A 22 0.88 2.47 -16.48
N VAL A 23 1.23 2.45 -15.20
CA VAL A 23 1.21 1.22 -14.38
C VAL A 23 0.29 1.36 -13.18
N SER A 24 0.51 2.39 -12.38
CA SER A 24 -0.21 2.58 -11.12
C SER A 24 -1.70 2.82 -11.32
N ILE A 25 -2.07 3.53 -12.38
CA ILE A 25 -3.47 3.88 -12.69
C ILE A 25 -4.39 2.64 -12.79
N HIS A 26 -3.86 1.50 -13.17
CA HIS A 26 -4.60 0.24 -13.28
C HIS A 26 -4.69 -0.55 -11.97
N LYS A 27 -4.12 -0.03 -10.88
CA LYS A 27 -4.12 -0.69 -9.57
C LYS A 27 -5.18 -0.11 -8.64
N LYS A 28 -5.84 -0.96 -7.87
CA LYS A 28 -6.75 -0.52 -6.78
C LYS A 28 -6.07 0.39 -5.75
N GLY A 29 -4.74 0.29 -5.61
CA GLY A 29 -3.90 1.10 -4.73
C GLY A 29 -3.29 2.36 -5.37
N HIS A 30 -3.77 2.83 -6.52
CA HIS A 30 -3.22 3.98 -7.24
C HIS A 30 -3.07 5.23 -6.35
N LEU A 31 -4.09 5.59 -5.59
CA LEU A 31 -4.06 6.79 -4.74
C LEU A 31 -2.95 6.70 -3.68
N GLN A 32 -2.76 5.51 -3.07
CA GLN A 32 -1.70 5.29 -2.10
C GLN A 32 -0.31 5.34 -2.73
N GLU A 33 -0.16 4.81 -3.96
CA GLU A 33 1.08 4.91 -4.71
C GLU A 33 1.37 6.36 -5.11
N PHE A 34 0.37 7.13 -5.51
CA PHE A 34 0.50 8.57 -5.81
C PHE A 34 1.10 9.35 -4.63
N TYR A 35 0.57 9.15 -3.41
CA TYR A 35 1.13 9.82 -2.23
C TYR A 35 2.56 9.39 -1.93
N ARG A 36 2.91 8.12 -2.10
CA ARG A 36 4.28 7.63 -1.91
C ARG A 36 5.24 8.19 -2.96
N VAL A 37 4.82 8.25 -4.21
CA VAL A 37 5.58 8.88 -5.30
C VAL A 37 5.89 10.33 -4.97
N ASN A 38 4.93 11.11 -4.51
CA ASN A 38 5.15 12.51 -4.13
C ASN A 38 6.14 12.66 -2.96
N VAL A 39 6.20 11.69 -2.06
CA VAL A 39 7.23 11.67 -1.00
C VAL A 39 8.61 11.38 -1.58
N ILE A 40 8.74 10.38 -2.44
CA ILE A 40 10.01 9.99 -3.07
C ILE A 40 10.55 11.13 -3.94
N LYS A 41 9.70 11.83 -4.70
CA LYS A 41 10.06 12.96 -5.57
C LYS A 41 10.68 14.15 -4.83
N ARG A 42 10.42 14.30 -3.52
CA ARG A 42 11.03 15.35 -2.70
C ARG A 42 12.48 15.04 -2.31
N HIS A 43 12.93 13.81 -2.50
CA HIS A 43 14.30 13.42 -2.18
C HIS A 43 15.23 13.78 -3.34
N PRO A 44 16.47 14.31 -3.09
CA PRO A 44 17.40 14.71 -4.14
C PRO A 44 17.74 13.62 -5.14
N MET A 45 17.65 12.35 -4.75
CA MET A 45 17.81 11.19 -5.64
C MET A 45 16.85 11.24 -6.85
N ALA A 46 15.67 11.88 -6.73
CA ALA A 46 14.69 11.95 -7.80
C ALA A 46 15.19 12.69 -9.05
N GLU A 47 16.13 13.59 -8.90
CA GLU A 47 16.72 14.35 -10.03
C GLU A 47 17.84 13.59 -10.75
N ARG A 48 18.33 12.48 -10.18
CA ARG A 48 19.36 11.65 -10.80
C ARG A 48 18.79 10.77 -11.91
N TYR A 49 19.65 10.39 -12.85
CA TYR A 49 19.29 9.44 -13.90
C TYR A 49 19.14 8.03 -13.33
N MET A 50 18.16 7.27 -13.84
CA MET A 50 17.84 5.92 -13.40
C MET A 50 19.04 4.96 -13.43
N ASP A 51 19.87 5.07 -14.47
CA ASP A 51 21.08 4.25 -14.65
C ASP A 51 22.27 4.61 -13.75
N GLU A 52 22.20 5.74 -13.05
CA GLU A 52 23.20 6.23 -12.12
C GLU A 52 22.84 5.97 -10.65
N ILE A 53 21.59 5.57 -10.38
CA ILE A 53 21.15 5.27 -9.02
C ILE A 53 21.66 3.88 -8.61
N THR A 54 22.39 3.86 -7.49
CA THR A 54 23.02 2.67 -6.96
C THR A 54 22.28 2.11 -5.75
N THR A 55 22.64 0.90 -5.34
CA THR A 55 22.17 0.28 -4.09
C THR A 55 22.49 1.15 -2.87
N VAL A 56 23.63 1.88 -2.87
CA VAL A 56 24.02 2.78 -1.80
C VAL A 56 23.08 3.98 -1.71
N ASP A 57 22.66 4.54 -2.85
CA ASP A 57 21.70 5.66 -2.88
C ASP A 57 20.35 5.25 -2.28
N ILE A 58 19.87 4.05 -2.64
CA ILE A 58 18.61 3.50 -2.09
C ILE A 58 18.75 3.22 -0.59
N ALA A 59 19.90 2.71 -0.13
CA ALA A 59 20.16 2.48 1.29
C ALA A 59 20.19 3.81 2.07
N THR A 60 20.83 4.84 1.52
CA THR A 60 20.86 6.20 2.08
C THR A 60 19.43 6.78 2.17
N TYR A 61 18.64 6.68 1.10
CA TYR A 61 17.24 7.06 1.11
C TYR A 61 16.47 6.37 2.25
N ARG A 62 16.58 5.04 2.36
CA ARG A 62 15.96 4.26 3.44
C ARG A 62 16.29 4.80 4.82
N ASP A 63 17.59 5.03 5.10
CA ASP A 63 18.05 5.42 6.43
C ASP A 63 17.63 6.85 6.77
N GLN A 64 17.69 7.76 5.81
CA GLN A 64 17.19 9.12 5.96
C GLN A 64 15.67 9.14 6.21
N ARG A 65 14.90 8.29 5.51
CA ARG A 65 13.44 8.19 5.72
C ARG A 65 13.11 7.65 7.11
N LEU A 66 13.85 6.66 7.62
CA LEU A 66 13.65 6.11 8.96
C LEU A 66 13.96 7.14 10.07
N ALA A 67 14.91 8.06 9.82
CA ALA A 67 15.25 9.12 10.76
C ALA A 67 14.22 10.28 10.77
N GLN A 68 13.37 10.39 9.75
CA GLN A 68 12.41 11.49 9.66
C GLN A 68 11.24 11.34 10.64
N ILE A 69 10.77 12.48 11.12
CA ILE A 69 9.57 12.59 11.95
C ILE A 69 8.38 12.94 11.05
N ASN A 70 7.27 12.24 11.23
CA ASN A 70 6.01 12.58 10.56
C ASN A 70 5.43 13.85 11.20
N PRO A 71 5.31 14.97 10.46
CA PRO A 71 4.88 16.26 11.03
C PRO A 71 3.44 16.20 11.59
N ARG A 72 2.59 15.29 11.08
CA ARG A 72 1.21 15.16 11.55
C ARG A 72 1.09 14.39 12.86
N THR A 73 1.97 13.43 13.11
CA THR A 73 1.87 12.54 14.29
C THR A 73 2.95 12.78 15.33
N GLY A 74 3.99 13.56 15.01
CA GLY A 74 5.17 13.78 15.87
C GLY A 74 6.03 12.53 16.09
N ARG A 75 5.77 11.42 15.38
CA ARG A 75 6.47 10.13 15.53
C ARG A 75 7.38 9.87 14.35
N GLN A 76 8.42 9.09 14.56
CA GLN A 76 9.29 8.62 13.49
C GLN A 76 8.52 7.85 12.42
N ILE A 77 8.97 7.93 11.17
CA ILE A 77 8.45 7.14 10.05
C ILE A 77 8.69 5.65 10.34
N THR A 78 7.65 4.86 10.24
CA THR A 78 7.72 3.43 10.56
C THR A 78 8.47 2.64 9.49
N GLY A 79 9.13 1.55 9.90
CA GLY A 79 9.78 0.63 8.97
C GLY A 79 8.83 0.09 7.90
N ASN A 80 7.55 -0.11 8.23
CA ASN A 80 6.53 -0.55 7.26
C ASN A 80 6.29 0.51 6.17
N THR A 81 6.23 1.80 6.52
CA THR A 81 6.09 2.89 5.53
C THR A 81 7.25 2.88 4.55
N VAL A 82 8.49 2.80 5.05
CA VAL A 82 9.68 2.78 4.19
C VAL A 82 9.74 1.51 3.34
N ARG A 83 9.32 0.36 3.85
CA ARG A 83 9.22 -0.87 3.04
C ARG A 83 8.25 -0.73 1.86
N LEU A 84 7.13 -0.05 2.04
CA LEU A 84 6.17 0.20 0.96
C LEU A 84 6.72 1.19 -0.08
N GLU A 85 7.51 2.18 0.34
CA GLU A 85 8.24 3.08 -0.56
C GLU A 85 9.29 2.31 -1.38
N LEU A 86 10.08 1.43 -0.72
CA LEU A 86 11.06 0.57 -1.39
C LEU A 86 10.40 -0.45 -2.34
N ALA A 87 9.25 -1.00 -1.98
CA ALA A 87 8.50 -1.91 -2.85
C ALA A 87 8.03 -1.21 -4.15
N LEU A 88 7.56 0.05 -4.03
CA LEU A 88 7.20 0.86 -5.19
C LEU A 88 8.42 1.13 -6.06
N LEU A 89 9.54 1.56 -5.48
CA LEU A 89 10.80 1.77 -6.22
C LEU A 89 11.27 0.49 -6.89
N SER A 90 11.21 -0.66 -6.22
CA SER A 90 11.59 -1.95 -6.80
C SER A 90 10.72 -2.31 -8.01
N SER A 91 9.40 -2.12 -7.91
CA SER A 91 8.48 -2.33 -9.03
C SER A 91 8.80 -1.40 -10.21
N LEU A 92 9.06 -0.12 -9.93
CA LEU A 92 9.46 0.85 -10.94
C LEU A 92 10.75 0.45 -11.66
N PHE A 93 11.83 0.12 -10.90
CA PHE A 93 13.12 -0.26 -11.47
C PHE A 93 13.05 -1.55 -12.27
N ASN A 94 12.24 -2.54 -11.88
CA ASN A 94 12.02 -3.75 -12.65
C ASN A 94 11.38 -3.43 -14.01
N ILE A 95 10.32 -2.64 -14.05
CA ILE A 95 9.67 -2.23 -15.29
C ILE A 95 10.64 -1.36 -16.13
N ALA A 96 11.35 -0.44 -15.48
CA ALA A 96 12.29 0.45 -16.13
C ALA A 96 13.47 -0.28 -16.82
N SER A 97 13.94 -1.37 -16.21
CA SER A 97 15.02 -2.19 -16.78
C SER A 97 14.54 -3.08 -17.92
N VAL A 98 13.36 -3.69 -17.79
CA VAL A 98 12.84 -4.66 -18.76
C VAL A 98 12.14 -3.98 -19.94
N GLU A 99 11.25 -3.04 -19.67
CA GLU A 99 10.37 -2.47 -20.69
C GLU A 99 10.84 -1.12 -21.22
N TRP A 100 11.42 -0.26 -20.35
CA TRP A 100 11.77 1.09 -20.76
C TRP A 100 13.21 1.26 -21.21
N GLY A 101 14.10 0.35 -20.81
CA GLY A 101 15.54 0.38 -21.12
C GLY A 101 16.24 1.61 -20.53
N THR A 102 15.82 2.09 -19.34
CA THR A 102 16.35 3.30 -18.69
C THR A 102 17.35 2.99 -17.57
N CYS A 103 17.48 1.74 -17.18
CA CYS A 103 18.50 1.24 -16.27
C CYS A 103 18.83 -0.22 -16.62
N ARG A 104 19.94 -0.74 -16.08
CA ARG A 104 20.39 -2.13 -16.35
C ARG A 104 19.86 -3.13 -15.34
N MET A 105 19.67 -2.70 -14.10
CA MET A 105 19.29 -3.56 -12.99
C MET A 105 18.45 -2.78 -11.97
N ASN A 106 17.84 -3.52 -11.07
CA ASN A 106 17.10 -2.95 -9.96
C ASN A 106 18.03 -2.77 -8.74
N PRO A 107 18.39 -1.52 -8.38
CA PRO A 107 19.28 -1.27 -7.25
C PRO A 107 18.64 -1.54 -5.87
N VAL A 108 17.32 -1.75 -5.83
CA VAL A 108 16.55 -1.95 -4.59
C VAL A 108 16.64 -3.40 -4.09
N GLU A 109 16.88 -4.36 -4.97
CA GLU A 109 16.84 -5.80 -4.63
C GLU A 109 17.80 -6.19 -3.52
N LEU A 110 19.01 -5.66 -3.55
CA LEU A 110 20.06 -5.96 -2.58
C LEU A 110 19.98 -5.10 -1.30
N VAL A 111 19.05 -4.15 -1.25
CA VAL A 111 18.90 -3.28 -0.07
C VAL A 111 18.19 -4.04 1.06
N ARG A 112 18.82 -4.07 2.23
CA ARG A 112 18.21 -4.62 3.43
C ARG A 112 16.92 -3.86 3.78
N LYS A 113 15.80 -4.58 3.82
CA LYS A 113 14.50 -4.01 4.16
C LYS A 113 14.42 -3.68 5.66
N PRO A 114 13.80 -2.53 6.04
CA PRO A 114 13.59 -2.20 7.45
C PRO A 114 12.80 -3.27 8.19
N LYS A 115 13.04 -3.43 9.48
CA LYS A 115 12.19 -4.25 10.35
C LYS A 115 10.80 -3.62 10.46
N ILE A 116 9.78 -4.44 10.48
CA ILE A 116 8.41 -4.04 10.81
C ILE A 116 8.09 -4.48 12.23
N SER A 117 7.27 -3.70 12.92
CA SER A 117 6.70 -4.15 14.20
C SER A 117 5.81 -5.36 14.00
N SER A 118 5.66 -6.18 15.02
CA SER A 118 4.64 -7.23 15.06
C SER A 118 3.26 -6.64 14.77
N GLY A 119 2.37 -7.44 14.19
CA GLY A 119 0.97 -7.06 14.00
C GLY A 119 0.31 -6.73 15.34
N ARG A 120 -0.83 -6.07 15.28
CA ARG A 120 -1.68 -5.90 16.47
C ARG A 120 -2.46 -7.19 16.70
N ASP A 121 -2.36 -7.74 17.88
CA ASP A 121 -3.05 -8.94 18.34
C ASP A 121 -4.12 -8.63 19.42
N ARG A 122 -4.21 -7.35 19.83
CA ARG A 122 -5.18 -6.91 20.83
C ARG A 122 -6.60 -7.04 20.30
N ARG A 123 -7.42 -7.78 20.99
CA ARG A 123 -8.86 -7.92 20.78
C ARG A 123 -9.64 -7.01 21.73
N LEU A 124 -10.89 -6.71 21.38
CA LEU A 124 -11.80 -6.02 22.29
C LEU A 124 -12.10 -6.93 23.49
N THR A 125 -12.15 -6.34 24.66
CA THR A 125 -12.72 -7.01 25.85
C THR A 125 -14.25 -6.91 25.79
N SER A 126 -14.95 -7.84 26.46
CA SER A 126 -16.42 -7.81 26.51
C SER A 126 -16.98 -6.49 27.10
N GLY A 127 -16.21 -5.82 27.98
CA GLY A 127 -16.59 -4.51 28.51
C GLY A 127 -16.46 -3.38 27.51
N GLU A 128 -15.40 -3.40 26.68
CA GLU A 128 -15.19 -2.44 25.59
C GLU A 128 -16.24 -2.61 24.49
N GLU A 129 -16.52 -3.85 24.11
CA GLU A 129 -17.54 -4.20 23.13
C GLU A 129 -18.92 -3.67 23.55
N ARG A 130 -19.35 -3.93 24.78
CA ARG A 130 -20.62 -3.42 25.30
C ARG A 130 -20.69 -1.90 25.31
N ARG A 131 -19.59 -1.19 25.67
CA ARG A 131 -19.54 0.28 25.66
C ARG A 131 -19.62 0.84 24.24
N LEU A 132 -18.88 0.25 23.29
CA LEU A 132 -18.91 0.67 21.88
C LEU A 132 -20.27 0.38 21.25
N SER A 133 -20.85 -0.79 21.50
CA SER A 133 -22.18 -1.16 21.01
C SER A 133 -23.26 -0.18 21.48
N ARG A 134 -23.25 0.19 22.77
CA ARG A 134 -24.16 1.21 23.31
C ARG A 134 -23.94 2.57 22.65
N TYR A 135 -22.68 3.03 22.59
CA TYR A 135 -22.33 4.30 21.97
C TYR A 135 -22.78 4.42 20.51
N PHE A 136 -22.56 3.37 19.70
CA PHE A 136 -22.98 3.39 18.29
C PHE A 136 -24.50 3.34 18.14
N ARG A 137 -25.20 2.56 18.97
CA ARG A 137 -26.67 2.51 18.99
C ARG A 137 -27.28 3.90 19.23
N ASP A 138 -26.72 4.66 20.19
CA ASP A 138 -27.22 5.98 20.56
C ASP A 138 -26.86 7.06 19.55
N LYS A 139 -25.78 6.87 18.79
CA LYS A 139 -25.27 7.87 17.84
C LYS A 139 -25.75 7.67 16.41
N ASN A 140 -25.71 6.46 15.89
CA ASN A 140 -26.06 6.17 14.51
C ASN A 140 -26.31 4.67 14.32
N GLN A 141 -27.52 4.32 13.90
CA GLN A 141 -27.92 2.93 13.66
C GLN A 141 -27.08 2.24 12.60
N GLN A 142 -26.64 2.93 11.57
CA GLN A 142 -25.78 2.34 10.54
C GLN A 142 -24.41 1.94 11.11
N LEU A 143 -23.81 2.80 11.93
CA LEU A 143 -22.55 2.47 12.61
C LEU A 143 -22.70 1.29 13.57
N TYR A 144 -23.85 1.19 14.24
CA TYR A 144 -24.17 0.03 15.09
C TYR A 144 -24.18 -1.27 14.28
N VAL A 145 -24.88 -1.30 13.16
CA VAL A 145 -24.94 -2.47 12.27
C VAL A 145 -23.56 -2.81 11.71
N ILE A 146 -22.81 -1.83 11.19
CA ILE A 146 -21.46 -2.03 10.67
C ILE A 146 -20.52 -2.61 11.74
N PHE A 147 -20.60 -2.11 12.97
CA PHE A 147 -19.79 -2.58 14.08
C PHE A 147 -20.05 -4.06 14.39
N HIS A 148 -21.32 -4.46 14.50
CA HIS A 148 -21.69 -5.86 14.75
C HIS A 148 -21.35 -6.77 13.58
N LEU A 149 -21.64 -6.38 12.35
CA LEU A 149 -21.22 -7.14 11.17
C LEU A 149 -19.71 -7.36 11.14
N ALA A 150 -18.92 -6.33 11.47
CA ALA A 150 -17.46 -6.46 11.50
C ALA A 150 -16.97 -7.44 12.58
N LEU A 151 -17.63 -7.48 13.75
CA LEU A 151 -17.25 -8.40 14.82
C LEU A 151 -17.62 -9.86 14.51
N GLU A 152 -18.85 -10.08 14.06
CA GLU A 152 -19.39 -11.43 13.83
C GLU A 152 -18.78 -12.09 12.57
N THR A 153 -18.59 -11.33 11.51
CA THR A 153 -18.20 -11.88 10.20
C THR A 153 -16.71 -11.74 9.90
N ALA A 154 -15.97 -10.94 10.66
CA ALA A 154 -14.58 -10.54 10.37
C ALA A 154 -14.37 -10.01 8.92
N MET A 155 -15.43 -9.48 8.29
CA MET A 155 -15.36 -8.87 6.96
C MET A 155 -14.50 -7.61 6.98
N ARG A 156 -13.83 -7.34 5.86
CA ARG A 156 -13.10 -6.08 5.70
C ARG A 156 -14.06 -4.89 5.61
N GLN A 157 -13.64 -3.73 6.10
CA GLN A 157 -14.45 -2.51 6.03
C GLN A 157 -15.02 -2.25 4.63
N GLY A 158 -14.21 -2.38 3.58
CA GLY A 158 -14.68 -2.18 2.21
C GLY A 158 -15.74 -3.19 1.77
N GLU A 159 -15.64 -4.43 2.22
CA GLU A 159 -16.62 -5.49 1.93
C GLU A 159 -17.96 -5.18 2.62
N ILE A 160 -17.94 -4.75 3.88
CA ILE A 160 -19.17 -4.35 4.61
C ILE A 160 -19.85 -3.13 3.96
N LEU A 161 -19.06 -2.10 3.60
CA LEU A 161 -19.60 -0.86 3.03
C LEU A 161 -20.14 -1.00 1.61
N THR A 162 -19.73 -2.05 0.87
CA THR A 162 -20.22 -2.35 -0.47
C THR A 162 -21.26 -3.47 -0.50
N LEU A 163 -21.63 -4.01 0.67
CA LEU A 163 -22.63 -5.07 0.78
C LEU A 163 -24.01 -4.56 0.33
N ARG A 164 -24.71 -5.36 -0.48
CA ARG A 164 -26.06 -5.08 -0.98
C ARG A 164 -27.00 -6.20 -0.57
N TRP A 165 -28.31 -5.92 -0.54
CA TRP A 165 -29.34 -6.90 -0.22
C TRP A 165 -29.34 -8.11 -1.16
N GLU A 166 -29.02 -7.90 -2.43
CA GLU A 166 -28.90 -8.97 -3.45
C GLU A 166 -27.74 -9.95 -3.17
N HIS A 167 -26.82 -9.56 -2.29
CA HIS A 167 -25.69 -10.40 -1.86
C HIS A 167 -26.00 -11.24 -0.62
N LEU A 168 -27.20 -11.08 -0.01
CA LEU A 168 -27.54 -11.75 1.25
C LEU A 168 -28.52 -12.88 1.00
N ASP A 169 -28.11 -14.08 1.36
CA ASP A 169 -29.00 -15.22 1.52
C ASP A 169 -29.41 -15.32 3.01
N LEU A 170 -30.53 -14.70 3.35
CA LEU A 170 -31.03 -14.68 4.72
C LEU A 170 -31.59 -16.05 5.16
N GLN A 171 -31.96 -16.91 4.22
CA GLN A 171 -32.45 -18.24 4.54
C GLN A 171 -31.33 -19.16 5.02
N HIS A 172 -30.17 -19.05 4.41
CA HIS A 172 -28.99 -19.84 4.77
C HIS A 172 -27.98 -19.06 5.65
N GLY A 173 -28.23 -17.77 5.92
CA GLY A 173 -27.35 -16.92 6.74
C GLY A 173 -25.99 -16.64 6.08
N VAL A 174 -25.96 -16.48 4.76
CA VAL A 174 -24.72 -16.31 3.99
C VAL A 174 -24.69 -14.96 3.27
N ALA A 175 -23.54 -14.29 3.32
CA ALA A 175 -23.25 -13.11 2.50
C ALA A 175 -22.29 -13.48 1.36
N HIS A 176 -22.75 -13.34 0.11
CA HIS A 176 -21.95 -13.56 -1.09
C HIS A 176 -21.16 -12.30 -1.45
N LEU A 177 -19.85 -12.34 -1.38
CA LEU A 177 -18.98 -11.22 -1.74
C LEU A 177 -18.45 -11.42 -3.17
N PRO A 178 -19.02 -10.73 -4.18
CA PRO A 178 -18.66 -10.96 -5.59
C PRO A 178 -17.24 -10.50 -5.89
N GLU A 179 -16.73 -9.52 -5.13
CA GLU A 179 -15.38 -8.99 -5.29
C GLU A 179 -14.72 -8.74 -3.95
N THR A 180 -13.51 -9.28 -3.76
CA THR A 180 -12.69 -9.04 -2.57
C THR A 180 -11.42 -8.26 -2.93
N LYS A 181 -10.60 -7.92 -1.92
CA LYS A 181 -9.30 -7.28 -2.14
C LYS A 181 -8.38 -8.07 -3.09
N ASN A 182 -8.53 -9.40 -3.11
CA ASN A 182 -7.71 -10.29 -3.95
C ASN A 182 -8.35 -10.55 -5.32
N GLY A 183 -9.50 -9.97 -5.62
CA GLY A 183 -10.23 -10.14 -6.88
C GLY A 183 -11.06 -11.42 -6.98
N LEU A 184 -11.01 -12.32 -5.98
CA LEU A 184 -11.79 -13.56 -5.98
C LEU A 184 -13.07 -13.39 -5.15
N PRO A 185 -14.21 -13.95 -5.60
CA PRO A 185 -15.43 -13.97 -4.80
C PRO A 185 -15.24 -14.88 -3.58
N ARG A 186 -16.03 -14.66 -2.53
CA ARG A 186 -16.12 -15.56 -1.37
C ARG A 186 -17.45 -15.41 -0.67
N ASP A 187 -17.83 -16.46 0.03
CA ASP A 187 -18.99 -16.50 0.91
C ASP A 187 -18.55 -16.31 2.37
N VAL A 188 -19.40 -15.65 3.12
CA VAL A 188 -19.21 -15.36 4.55
C VAL A 188 -20.49 -15.81 5.27
N PRO A 189 -20.39 -16.81 6.18
CA PRO A 189 -21.51 -17.25 7.00
C PRO A 189 -21.85 -16.25 8.10
#